data_a2c0d34ef4c9eadc70b1852ddb2ab0e3
#
_entry.id   a2c0d34ef4c9eadc70b1852ddb2ab0e3
#
_cell.length_a   1.000
_cell.length_b   1.000
_cell.length_c   1.000
_cell.angle_alpha   90.00
_cell.angle_beta   90.00
_cell.angle_gamma   90.00
#
_symmetry.space_group_name_H-M   'P 1'
#
loop_
_entity.id
_entity.type
_entity.pdbx_description
1 polymer ?
#
loop_
_entity_poly.entity_id
_entity_poly.type
_entity_poly.pdbx_seq_one_letter_code
_entity_poly.pdbx_strand_id
1 'polypeptide(L)'
;MSDADSGSVAWKLAPSEYLAKRNQDFEKPDKPVSHYIAMRDGCKIALDIFLPQPKQGIEASETFPTIVVFTPYYRRFKLATGSAQENSPNTYRYRDQFVPYGYAVVIVDVRGTGASYGSRDSFRSPAERADSVEVVDWIINQPWSNGRVGATGVSYLGAAADFLASTGHPAVKAIAPLFSVWDTYADNYYPGGILLKSLTRLYDDIMIGLDHDRRDVLQQFSYFNHPDFQGPQPVDEDVSGEQCAEALQEHLANFRQTDFMAEFRFSDDSLPYDATFTPATFSPHAYSAGMRSDVAIYSVSGWMDGAGYMNGAISRFLTLKDNPHHLLLGPWDHGARINVSPWRVEETAQFGLMPELLRFFDHYLDERDTGLDQESPVHYFSMHDESWCAAEQWPPTQNVATLYLGQGNLLAAEPEQNPHSDQFKVDFRHGTGEGTRFERIAGIDSRTYYPDWQGRTDSLLSYTCEVLPEDLRLSGHVIAEFWLECDQPDAAIFVYLSEIEADGSERYVTQGLLRALLRKESPPPSTYQTTWPYRSLARKDAEPMQPGKAEQIRLALLPTAWAFKAGSKIRISFAGADSDHCGQIPHGKPPTFNILSGASTPSRVVLPALL
;
A
#
# COMPACT_ATOMS: atom_id res chain seq x y z
N MET A 1 -17.41 -8.82 -21.61
CA MET A 1 -16.22 -7.93 -21.73
C MET A 1 -16.52 -6.75 -20.82
N SER A 2 -15.75 -6.55 -19.78
CA SER A 2 -15.94 -5.37 -18.93
C SER A 2 -15.44 -4.14 -19.67
N ASP A 3 -16.18 -3.04 -19.64
CA ASP A 3 -15.81 -1.76 -20.29
C ASP A 3 -14.45 -1.22 -19.81
N ALA A 4 -13.90 -1.75 -18.72
CA ALA A 4 -12.62 -1.34 -18.18
C ALA A 4 -11.40 -1.83 -18.98
N ASP A 5 -11.53 -2.94 -19.70
CA ASP A 5 -10.47 -3.50 -20.57
C ASP A 5 -10.72 -3.21 -22.06
N SER A 6 -11.97 -2.98 -22.44
CA SER A 6 -12.33 -2.78 -23.85
C SER A 6 -12.07 -1.33 -24.27
N GLY A 7 -11.00 -1.13 -24.98
CA GLY A 7 -10.71 0.12 -25.68
C GLY A 7 -9.72 1.07 -24.99
N SER A 8 -8.99 0.62 -23.95
CA SER A 8 -7.92 1.44 -23.44
C SER A 8 -6.73 1.40 -24.39
N VAL A 9 -6.34 2.55 -24.90
CA VAL A 9 -5.11 2.76 -25.67
C VAL A 9 -3.86 2.48 -24.81
N ALA A 10 -4.05 2.23 -23.51
CA ALA A 10 -2.99 2.08 -22.54
C ALA A 10 -2.21 0.76 -22.70
N TRP A 11 -2.88 -0.34 -23.02
CA TRP A 11 -2.23 -1.64 -23.30
C TRP A 11 -2.22 -1.95 -24.78
N LYS A 12 -1.10 -2.47 -25.29
CA LYS A 12 -1.05 -3.10 -26.62
C LYS A 12 -1.76 -4.44 -26.62
N LEU A 13 -1.74 -5.14 -25.49
CA LEU A 13 -2.46 -6.38 -25.25
C LEU A 13 -3.10 -6.33 -23.86
N ALA A 14 -4.41 -6.11 -23.81
CA ALA A 14 -5.12 -6.03 -22.54
C ALA A 14 -5.04 -7.33 -21.72
N PRO A 15 -5.03 -7.28 -20.38
CA PRO A 15 -4.93 -8.47 -19.53
C PRO A 15 -5.97 -9.55 -19.83
N SER A 16 -7.22 -9.16 -20.10
CA SER A 16 -8.31 -10.07 -20.46
C SER A 16 -8.08 -10.74 -21.84
N GLU A 17 -7.49 -10.01 -22.79
CA GLU A 17 -7.15 -10.57 -24.11
C GLU A 17 -5.97 -11.54 -24.03
N TYR A 18 -4.99 -11.24 -23.17
CA TYR A 18 -3.90 -12.15 -22.88
C TYR A 18 -4.43 -13.46 -22.29
N LEU A 19 -5.26 -13.36 -21.24
CA LEU A 19 -5.85 -14.53 -20.60
C LEU A 19 -6.68 -15.38 -21.57
N ALA A 20 -7.45 -14.76 -22.46
CA ALA A 20 -8.26 -15.46 -23.45
C ALA A 20 -7.43 -16.29 -24.46
N LYS A 21 -6.15 -15.94 -24.65
CA LYS A 21 -5.20 -16.66 -25.52
C LYS A 21 -4.42 -17.74 -24.77
N ARG A 22 -4.47 -17.77 -23.43
CA ARG A 22 -3.75 -18.72 -22.59
C ARG A 22 -4.61 -19.97 -22.34
N ASN A 23 -4.05 -21.14 -22.61
CA ASN A 23 -4.70 -22.41 -22.29
C ASN A 23 -4.50 -22.76 -20.81
N GLN A 24 -5.54 -23.29 -20.19
CA GLN A 24 -5.46 -23.93 -18.90
C GLN A 24 -5.17 -25.42 -19.09
N ASP A 25 -3.90 -25.78 -19.21
CA ASP A 25 -3.46 -27.13 -19.50
C ASP A 25 -3.43 -28.03 -18.26
N PHE A 26 -3.63 -27.45 -17.08
CA PHE A 26 -3.57 -28.16 -15.81
C PHE A 26 -4.85 -28.00 -14.99
N GLU A 27 -5.07 -28.95 -14.11
CA GLU A 27 -6.05 -28.88 -13.03
C GLU A 27 -5.33 -28.56 -11.73
N LYS A 28 -6.00 -27.82 -10.85
CA LYS A 28 -5.53 -27.64 -9.48
C LYS A 28 -5.94 -28.84 -8.63
N PRO A 29 -5.09 -29.29 -7.70
CA PRO A 29 -5.48 -30.33 -6.76
C PRO A 29 -6.56 -29.81 -5.79
N ASP A 30 -7.47 -30.70 -5.36
CA ASP A 30 -8.49 -30.39 -4.37
C ASP A 30 -7.88 -29.99 -3.02
N LYS A 31 -6.73 -30.56 -2.70
CA LYS A 31 -5.98 -30.29 -1.46
C LYS A 31 -4.50 -30.13 -1.77
N PRO A 32 -3.78 -29.25 -1.03
CA PRO A 32 -2.33 -29.22 -1.10
C PRO A 32 -1.70 -30.44 -0.43
N VAL A 33 -0.43 -30.62 -0.70
CA VAL A 33 0.46 -31.40 0.17
C VAL A 33 1.01 -30.41 1.21
N SER A 34 0.95 -30.77 2.49
CA SER A 34 1.28 -29.85 3.59
C SER A 34 2.37 -30.43 4.49
N HIS A 35 3.44 -29.67 4.72
CA HIS A 35 4.63 -30.13 5.45
C HIS A 35 5.16 -29.07 6.41
N TYR A 36 5.91 -29.56 7.41
CA TYR A 36 6.90 -28.74 8.11
C TYR A 36 8.26 -28.82 7.42
N ILE A 37 8.94 -27.68 7.33
CA ILE A 37 10.36 -27.63 7.00
C ILE A 37 11.11 -26.98 8.18
N ALA A 38 12.30 -27.51 8.49
CA ALA A 38 13.11 -26.98 9.59
C ALA A 38 14.04 -25.89 9.08
N MET A 39 14.04 -24.75 9.78
CA MET A 39 14.96 -23.65 9.53
C MET A 39 16.30 -23.88 10.26
N ARG A 40 17.32 -23.06 9.96
CA ARG A 40 18.68 -23.09 10.52
C ARG A 40 18.77 -23.19 12.05
N ASP A 41 17.75 -22.67 12.76
CA ASP A 41 17.65 -22.68 14.22
C ASP A 41 16.74 -23.80 14.75
N GLY A 42 16.26 -24.68 13.87
CA GLY A 42 15.35 -25.77 14.19
C GLY A 42 13.87 -25.36 14.25
N CYS A 43 13.55 -24.08 14.07
CA CYS A 43 12.15 -23.64 13.97
C CYS A 43 11.45 -24.34 12.79
N LYS A 44 10.26 -24.88 13.01
CA LYS A 44 9.48 -25.57 11.98
C LYS A 44 8.52 -24.59 11.32
N ILE A 45 8.64 -24.42 10.00
CA ILE A 45 7.79 -23.57 9.18
C ILE A 45 6.81 -24.45 8.39
N ALA A 46 5.51 -24.16 8.52
CA ALA A 46 4.44 -24.86 7.84
C ALA A 46 4.19 -24.27 6.46
N LEU A 47 4.08 -25.13 5.46
CA LEU A 47 3.75 -24.72 4.10
C LEU A 47 2.76 -25.66 3.42
N ASP A 48 2.04 -25.13 2.45
CA ASP A 48 1.12 -25.84 1.56
C ASP A 48 1.64 -25.78 0.14
N ILE A 49 1.64 -26.90 -0.57
CA ILE A 49 2.14 -27.04 -1.94
C ILE A 49 0.99 -27.46 -2.84
N PHE A 50 0.69 -26.64 -3.84
CA PHE A 50 -0.28 -26.92 -4.90
C PHE A 50 0.48 -27.16 -6.20
N LEU A 51 0.53 -28.42 -6.65
CA LEU A 51 1.21 -28.77 -7.89
C LEU A 51 0.22 -28.87 -9.06
N PRO A 52 0.58 -28.35 -10.24
CA PRO A 52 -0.22 -28.54 -11.44
C PRO A 52 -0.41 -30.00 -11.80
N GLN A 53 -1.64 -30.41 -12.08
CA GLN A 53 -1.97 -31.77 -12.55
C GLN A 53 -2.32 -31.71 -14.03
N PRO A 54 -1.54 -32.35 -14.94
CA PRO A 54 -1.82 -32.29 -16.36
C PRO A 54 -3.22 -32.83 -16.68
N LYS A 55 -3.98 -32.10 -17.51
CA LYS A 55 -5.25 -32.58 -18.04
C LYS A 55 -5.03 -33.74 -18.99
N GLN A 56 -6.05 -34.58 -19.16
CA GLN A 56 -5.97 -35.75 -20.04
C GLN A 56 -5.53 -35.38 -21.47
N GLY A 57 -4.49 -36.01 -21.95
CA GLY A 57 -3.94 -35.81 -23.30
C GLY A 57 -2.95 -34.63 -23.43
N ILE A 58 -2.62 -33.97 -22.32
CA ILE A 58 -1.56 -32.95 -22.29
C ILE A 58 -0.23 -33.59 -21.93
N GLU A 59 0.75 -33.47 -22.81
CA GLU A 59 2.15 -33.74 -22.48
C GLU A 59 2.69 -32.51 -21.73
N ALA A 60 3.01 -32.67 -20.46
CA ALA A 60 3.49 -31.59 -19.62
C ALA A 60 4.90 -31.85 -19.11
N SER A 61 5.62 -30.79 -18.80
CA SER A 61 6.86 -30.86 -18.04
C SER A 61 6.63 -31.51 -16.68
N GLU A 62 7.59 -32.27 -16.17
CA GLU A 62 7.58 -32.79 -14.81
C GLU A 62 8.01 -31.73 -13.78
N THR A 63 8.55 -30.60 -14.24
CA THR A 63 9.05 -29.50 -13.39
C THR A 63 8.39 -28.18 -13.74
N PHE A 64 8.12 -27.37 -12.71
CA PHE A 64 7.35 -26.14 -12.80
C PHE A 64 8.09 -24.95 -12.17
N PRO A 65 7.93 -23.73 -12.72
CA PRO A 65 8.27 -22.52 -11.99
C PRO A 65 7.35 -22.40 -10.77
N THR A 66 7.86 -21.77 -9.71
CA THR A 66 7.14 -21.66 -8.44
C THR A 66 6.76 -20.23 -8.11
N ILE A 67 5.51 -20.01 -7.71
CA ILE A 67 5.06 -18.80 -7.06
C ILE A 67 4.98 -19.06 -5.56
N VAL A 68 5.78 -18.33 -4.76
CA VAL A 68 5.75 -18.43 -3.30
C VAL A 68 5.00 -17.24 -2.69
N VAL A 69 4.19 -17.51 -1.68
CA VAL A 69 3.39 -16.51 -0.94
C VAL A 69 3.63 -16.70 0.55
N PHE A 70 4.20 -15.69 1.21
CA PHE A 70 4.42 -15.68 2.66
C PHE A 70 3.29 -14.93 3.35
N THR A 71 2.60 -15.58 4.29
CA THR A 71 1.42 -15.00 4.93
C THR A 71 1.47 -15.11 6.46
N PRO A 72 1.07 -14.05 7.20
CA PRO A 72 0.80 -14.12 8.63
C PRO A 72 -0.66 -14.44 8.93
N TYR A 73 -1.52 -14.59 7.91
CA TYR A 73 -2.98 -14.66 8.03
C TYR A 73 -3.55 -16.07 7.90
N TYR A 74 -2.80 -17.07 8.25
CA TYR A 74 -3.01 -18.50 8.03
C TYR A 74 -2.97 -18.88 6.55
N ARG A 75 -2.13 -19.86 6.23
CA ARG A 75 -2.12 -20.48 4.91
C ARG A 75 -3.46 -21.16 4.61
N ARG A 76 -4.08 -21.77 5.64
CA ARG A 76 -5.43 -22.33 5.63
C ARG A 76 -6.07 -22.32 7.01
N PHE A 77 -7.38 -22.13 7.06
CA PHE A 77 -8.20 -22.43 8.23
C PHE A 77 -8.60 -23.91 8.27
N LYS A 78 -8.60 -24.50 9.46
CA LYS A 78 -9.32 -25.73 9.73
C LYS A 78 -10.82 -25.45 9.64
N LEU A 79 -11.57 -26.25 8.90
CA LEU A 79 -13.00 -26.11 8.75
C LEU A 79 -13.79 -27.05 9.63
N ALA A 80 -14.99 -26.64 10.01
CA ALA A 80 -16.00 -27.52 10.60
C ALA A 80 -16.31 -28.68 9.66
N THR A 81 -16.61 -29.84 10.23
CA THR A 81 -16.92 -31.06 9.46
C THR A 81 -18.09 -30.84 8.52
N GLY A 82 -17.90 -31.11 7.23
CA GLY A 82 -18.91 -30.95 6.19
C GLY A 82 -19.03 -29.56 5.61
N SER A 83 -18.19 -28.59 6.05
CA SER A 83 -18.15 -27.26 5.44
C SER A 83 -17.57 -27.34 4.02
N ALA A 84 -18.16 -26.59 3.10
CA ALA A 84 -17.66 -26.35 1.73
C ALA A 84 -17.05 -24.95 1.57
N GLN A 85 -16.80 -24.24 2.68
CA GLN A 85 -16.25 -22.90 2.67
C GLN A 85 -14.81 -22.89 2.11
N GLU A 86 -14.43 -21.83 1.40
CA GLU A 86 -13.01 -21.59 1.06
C GLU A 86 -12.20 -21.38 2.35
N ASN A 87 -11.19 -22.21 2.54
CA ASN A 87 -10.41 -22.22 3.77
C ASN A 87 -9.15 -21.34 3.72
N SER A 88 -8.85 -20.74 2.58
CA SER A 88 -7.68 -19.86 2.37
C SER A 88 -8.10 -18.47 1.89
N PRO A 89 -8.95 -17.73 2.63
CA PRO A 89 -9.61 -16.51 2.13
C PRO A 89 -8.64 -15.42 1.65
N ASN A 90 -7.40 -15.43 2.14
CA ASN A 90 -6.39 -14.44 1.77
C ASN A 90 -5.48 -14.87 0.60
N THR A 91 -5.40 -16.18 0.31
CA THR A 91 -4.39 -16.72 -0.61
C THR A 91 -4.95 -17.56 -1.75
N TYR A 92 -6.23 -18.02 -1.68
CA TYR A 92 -6.83 -18.91 -2.68
C TYR A 92 -6.70 -18.40 -4.11
N ARG A 93 -6.79 -17.07 -4.31
CA ARG A 93 -6.72 -16.45 -5.64
C ARG A 93 -5.40 -16.70 -6.37
N TYR A 94 -4.28 -16.85 -5.64
CA TYR A 94 -2.98 -17.17 -6.24
C TYR A 94 -2.95 -18.61 -6.72
N ARG A 95 -3.43 -19.55 -5.91
CA ARG A 95 -3.61 -20.95 -6.30
C ARG A 95 -4.51 -21.06 -7.54
N ASP A 96 -5.67 -20.43 -7.49
CA ASP A 96 -6.69 -20.53 -8.54
C ASP A 96 -6.27 -19.86 -9.85
N GLN A 97 -5.41 -18.83 -9.76
CA GLN A 97 -4.88 -18.17 -10.95
C GLN A 97 -3.69 -18.91 -11.56
N PHE A 98 -2.71 -19.35 -10.77
CA PHE A 98 -1.43 -19.78 -11.32
C PHE A 98 -1.34 -21.28 -11.59
N VAL A 99 -1.93 -22.13 -10.74
CA VAL A 99 -1.84 -23.59 -10.91
C VAL A 99 -2.39 -24.08 -12.26
N PRO A 100 -3.56 -23.59 -12.74
CA PRO A 100 -4.10 -24.01 -14.04
C PRO A 100 -3.19 -23.71 -15.25
N TYR A 101 -2.24 -22.79 -15.07
CA TYR A 101 -1.32 -22.34 -16.11
C TYR A 101 0.10 -22.89 -15.98
N GLY A 102 0.31 -23.88 -15.07
CA GLY A 102 1.56 -24.62 -14.97
C GLY A 102 2.55 -24.09 -13.93
N TYR A 103 2.08 -23.36 -12.91
CA TYR A 103 2.91 -22.92 -11.79
C TYR A 103 2.65 -23.78 -10.55
N ALA A 104 3.71 -24.26 -9.92
CA ALA A 104 3.62 -24.69 -8.53
C ALA A 104 3.35 -23.46 -7.64
N VAL A 105 2.39 -23.56 -6.72
CA VAL A 105 2.10 -22.49 -5.77
C VAL A 105 2.40 -23.00 -4.37
N VAL A 106 3.29 -22.29 -3.66
CA VAL A 106 3.69 -22.61 -2.28
C VAL A 106 3.23 -21.48 -1.36
N ILE A 107 2.37 -21.81 -0.40
CA ILE A 107 1.86 -20.86 0.60
C ILE A 107 2.49 -21.18 1.94
N VAL A 108 3.11 -20.19 2.57
CA VAL A 108 3.93 -20.35 3.77
C VAL A 108 3.32 -19.55 4.91
N ASP A 109 2.99 -20.21 6.03
CA ASP A 109 2.80 -19.49 7.30
C ASP A 109 4.16 -18.96 7.74
N VAL A 110 4.32 -17.65 7.89
CA VAL A 110 5.59 -17.09 8.38
C VAL A 110 5.83 -17.49 9.83
N ARG A 111 7.07 -17.46 10.29
CA ARG A 111 7.48 -17.76 11.67
C ARG A 111 6.53 -17.09 12.67
N GLY A 112 6.09 -17.83 13.70
CA GLY A 112 5.20 -17.33 14.74
C GLY A 112 3.76 -17.06 14.29
N THR A 113 3.28 -17.74 13.23
CA THR A 113 1.90 -17.59 12.74
C THR A 113 1.32 -18.93 12.26
N GLY A 114 0.00 -19.03 12.25
CA GLY A 114 -0.69 -20.19 11.72
C GLY A 114 -0.27 -21.49 12.40
N ALA A 115 0.24 -22.45 11.62
CA ALA A 115 0.80 -23.70 12.17
C ALA A 115 2.34 -23.66 12.28
N SER A 116 3.01 -22.57 11.88
CA SER A 116 4.46 -22.42 12.03
C SER A 116 4.84 -22.14 13.48
N TYR A 117 5.95 -22.74 13.92
CA TYR A 117 6.53 -22.51 15.24
C TYR A 117 7.24 -21.16 15.35
N GLY A 118 7.78 -20.87 16.52
CA GLY A 118 8.51 -19.66 16.84
C GLY A 118 7.63 -18.50 17.30
N SER A 119 8.25 -17.37 17.50
CA SER A 119 7.58 -16.11 17.81
C SER A 119 8.12 -14.98 16.94
N ARG A 120 7.39 -13.88 16.87
CA ARG A 120 7.77 -12.67 16.14
C ARG A 120 8.09 -11.57 17.12
N ASP A 121 9.23 -10.93 16.92
CA ASP A 121 9.66 -9.72 17.66
C ASP A 121 9.29 -8.42 16.93
N SER A 122 8.89 -8.52 15.66
CA SER A 122 8.51 -7.41 14.79
C SER A 122 7.74 -7.89 13.55
N PHE A 123 7.32 -6.94 12.71
CA PHE A 123 6.85 -7.27 11.36
C PHE A 123 8.02 -7.66 10.48
N ARG A 124 7.83 -8.67 9.61
CA ARG A 124 8.82 -8.97 8.57
C ARG A 124 10.24 -8.90 9.14
N SER A 125 10.43 -9.62 10.22
CA SER A 125 11.65 -9.57 11.02
C SER A 125 12.88 -10.05 10.23
N PRO A 126 14.08 -9.73 10.67
CA PRO A 126 15.31 -10.31 10.10
C PRO A 126 15.30 -11.84 10.09
N ALA A 127 14.64 -12.48 11.08
CA ALA A 127 14.48 -13.93 11.11
C ALA A 127 13.60 -14.44 9.96
N GLU A 128 12.44 -13.80 9.70
CA GLU A 128 11.58 -14.14 8.56
C GLU A 128 12.30 -13.96 7.22
N ARG A 129 13.10 -12.90 7.09
CA ARG A 129 13.90 -12.67 5.88
C ARG A 129 14.92 -13.80 5.67
N ALA A 130 15.56 -14.28 6.71
CA ALA A 130 16.46 -15.41 6.63
C ALA A 130 15.73 -16.73 6.34
N ASP A 131 14.57 -16.96 6.97
CA ASP A 131 13.71 -18.12 6.70
C ASP A 131 13.28 -18.18 5.23
N SER A 132 13.01 -17.02 4.60
CA SER A 132 12.61 -16.99 3.19
C SER A 132 13.67 -17.55 2.24
N VAL A 133 14.96 -17.40 2.56
CA VAL A 133 16.07 -18.03 1.81
C VAL A 133 15.98 -19.56 1.91
N GLU A 134 15.83 -20.09 3.12
CA GLU A 134 15.81 -21.52 3.37
C GLU A 134 14.56 -22.20 2.78
N VAL A 135 13.42 -21.47 2.76
CA VAL A 135 12.21 -21.91 2.05
C VAL A 135 12.49 -22.04 0.55
N VAL A 136 13.14 -21.04 -0.05
CA VAL A 136 13.49 -21.09 -1.49
C VAL A 136 14.53 -22.17 -1.78
N ASP A 137 15.56 -22.34 -0.93
CA ASP A 137 16.52 -23.43 -1.03
C ASP A 137 15.82 -24.79 -1.01
N TRP A 138 14.84 -24.96 -0.11
CA TRP A 138 14.05 -26.19 -0.05
C TRP A 138 13.22 -26.38 -1.35
N ILE A 139 12.54 -25.34 -1.84
CA ILE A 139 11.72 -25.40 -3.07
C ILE A 139 12.55 -25.85 -4.27
N ILE A 140 13.72 -25.23 -4.50
CA ILE A 140 14.53 -25.53 -5.70
C ILE A 140 15.18 -26.91 -5.67
N ASN A 141 15.22 -27.55 -4.52
CA ASN A 141 15.71 -28.94 -4.35
C ASN A 141 14.59 -29.99 -4.50
N GLN A 142 13.34 -29.57 -4.74
CA GLN A 142 12.24 -30.51 -4.96
C GLN A 142 12.25 -31.04 -6.42
N PRO A 143 11.88 -32.31 -6.61
CA PRO A 143 11.90 -32.93 -7.96
C PRO A 143 10.92 -32.27 -8.95
N TRP A 144 9.91 -31.58 -8.45
CA TRP A 144 8.91 -30.86 -9.25
C TRP A 144 9.32 -29.40 -9.58
N SER A 145 10.41 -28.90 -9.04
CA SER A 145 10.85 -27.51 -9.25
C SER A 145 11.77 -27.41 -10.46
N ASN A 146 11.57 -26.39 -11.30
CA ASN A 146 12.50 -26.05 -12.39
C ASN A 146 13.61 -25.07 -11.94
N GLY A 147 13.69 -24.74 -10.63
CA GLY A 147 14.68 -23.83 -10.06
C GLY A 147 14.39 -22.35 -10.25
N ARG A 148 13.22 -21.95 -10.76
CA ARG A 148 12.81 -20.56 -10.97
C ARG A 148 11.69 -20.20 -10.00
N VAL A 149 11.87 -19.15 -9.22
CA VAL A 149 10.94 -18.75 -8.16
C VAL A 149 10.51 -17.30 -8.36
N GLY A 150 9.21 -17.08 -8.26
CA GLY A 150 8.61 -15.76 -8.14
C GLY A 150 7.87 -15.62 -6.80
N ALA A 151 7.65 -14.39 -6.36
CA ALA A 151 6.89 -14.11 -5.15
C ALA A 151 5.88 -12.99 -5.38
N THR A 152 4.74 -13.08 -4.72
CA THR A 152 3.70 -12.06 -4.81
C THR A 152 2.81 -12.07 -3.58
N GLY A 153 2.02 -11.04 -3.45
CA GLY A 153 0.96 -10.93 -2.46
C GLY A 153 0.56 -9.49 -2.18
N VAL A 154 -0.57 -9.36 -1.53
CA VAL A 154 -1.12 -8.07 -1.10
C VAL A 154 -0.62 -7.72 0.29
N SER A 155 -0.28 -6.45 0.52
CA SER A 155 0.02 -5.92 1.86
C SER A 155 1.29 -6.53 2.47
N TYR A 156 1.17 -7.17 3.62
CA TYR A 156 2.27 -7.91 4.27
C TYR A 156 2.96 -8.87 3.30
N LEU A 157 2.17 -9.63 2.54
CA LEU A 157 2.66 -10.63 1.60
C LEU A 157 3.50 -10.01 0.48
N GLY A 158 3.11 -8.80 0.04
CA GLY A 158 3.85 -8.03 -0.97
C GLY A 158 5.20 -7.54 -0.43
N ALA A 159 5.23 -7.02 0.79
CA ALA A 159 6.47 -6.61 1.42
C ALA A 159 7.37 -7.83 1.74
N ALA A 160 6.80 -9.00 2.03
CA ALA A 160 7.56 -10.25 2.19
C ALA A 160 8.23 -10.66 0.86
N ALA A 161 7.58 -10.43 -0.29
CA ALA A 161 8.20 -10.63 -1.60
C ALA A 161 9.40 -9.69 -1.83
N ASP A 162 9.29 -8.41 -1.42
CA ASP A 162 10.43 -7.48 -1.44
C ASP A 162 11.57 -7.96 -0.54
N PHE A 163 11.28 -8.44 0.68
CA PHE A 163 12.28 -8.97 1.60
C PHE A 163 12.97 -10.22 1.03
N LEU A 164 12.22 -11.12 0.41
CA LEU A 164 12.80 -12.27 -0.28
C LEU A 164 13.75 -11.81 -1.40
N ALA A 165 13.31 -10.93 -2.31
CA ALA A 165 14.15 -10.46 -3.41
C ALA A 165 15.41 -9.76 -2.91
N SER A 166 15.32 -9.02 -1.78
CA SER A 166 16.46 -8.35 -1.16
C SER A 166 17.54 -9.29 -0.60
N THR A 167 17.27 -10.59 -0.51
CA THR A 167 18.27 -11.59 -0.11
C THR A 167 19.32 -11.84 -1.22
N GLY A 168 19.00 -11.47 -2.46
CA GLY A 168 19.86 -11.72 -3.62
C GLY A 168 19.86 -13.18 -4.07
N HIS A 169 18.90 -14.00 -3.62
CA HIS A 169 18.85 -15.43 -3.95
C HIS A 169 18.75 -15.65 -5.46
N PRO A 170 19.63 -16.48 -6.09
CA PRO A 170 19.75 -16.58 -7.54
C PRO A 170 18.51 -17.19 -8.24
N ALA A 171 17.72 -18.01 -7.53
CA ALA A 171 16.50 -18.61 -8.05
C ALA A 171 15.34 -17.60 -8.16
N VAL A 172 15.36 -16.50 -7.39
CA VAL A 172 14.31 -15.47 -7.45
C VAL A 172 14.49 -14.65 -8.72
N LYS A 173 13.49 -14.69 -9.62
CA LYS A 173 13.52 -14.06 -10.94
C LYS A 173 12.53 -12.92 -11.10
N ALA A 174 11.40 -12.98 -10.40
CA ALA A 174 10.35 -11.99 -10.52
C ALA A 174 9.59 -11.84 -9.21
N ILE A 175 9.23 -10.62 -8.85
CA ILE A 175 8.33 -10.33 -7.72
C ILE A 175 7.23 -9.36 -8.13
N ALA A 176 6.05 -9.56 -7.57
CA ALA A 176 4.94 -8.64 -7.73
C ALA A 176 4.41 -8.20 -6.34
N PRO A 177 5.02 -7.17 -5.73
CA PRO A 177 4.56 -6.58 -4.48
C PRO A 177 3.30 -5.74 -4.74
N LEU A 178 2.16 -6.18 -4.17
CA LEU A 178 0.86 -5.58 -4.40
C LEU A 178 0.40 -4.84 -3.15
N PHE A 179 0.00 -3.57 -3.29
CA PHE A 179 -0.57 -2.79 -2.19
C PHE A 179 0.28 -2.89 -0.92
N SER A 180 1.59 -2.70 -1.06
CA SER A 180 2.56 -2.95 0.00
C SER A 180 3.46 -1.75 0.25
N VAL A 181 3.99 -1.69 1.46
CA VAL A 181 4.94 -0.64 1.89
C VAL A 181 6.31 -0.85 1.25
N TRP A 182 7.03 0.26 1.07
CA TRP A 182 8.46 0.26 0.79
C TRP A 182 9.24 0.74 2.03
N ASP A 183 8.70 1.77 2.72
CA ASP A 183 9.09 2.18 4.08
C ASP A 183 7.91 1.92 5.04
N THR A 184 8.04 0.97 5.95
CA THR A 184 6.97 0.62 6.90
C THR A 184 6.62 1.78 7.83
N TYR A 185 7.58 2.64 8.17
CA TYR A 185 7.36 3.81 9.01
C TYR A 185 6.57 4.88 8.26
N ALA A 186 7.12 5.40 7.16
CA ALA A 186 6.57 6.54 6.44
C ALA A 186 5.34 6.20 5.58
N ASP A 187 5.30 5.01 4.97
CA ASP A 187 4.20 4.61 4.10
C ASP A 187 2.99 4.07 4.88
N ASN A 188 3.15 3.74 6.16
CA ASN A 188 2.11 3.03 6.89
C ASN A 188 1.74 3.66 8.24
N TYR A 189 2.65 3.65 9.23
CA TYR A 189 2.31 3.99 10.61
C TYR A 189 2.45 5.48 10.94
N TYR A 190 3.44 6.15 10.37
CA TYR A 190 3.77 7.56 10.63
C TYR A 190 3.89 8.40 9.35
N PRO A 191 2.87 8.41 8.47
CA PRO A 191 2.91 9.29 7.31
C PRO A 191 3.08 10.74 7.76
N GLY A 192 4.06 11.44 7.16
CA GLY A 192 4.41 12.80 7.57
C GLY A 192 4.83 12.96 9.04
N GLY A 193 5.16 11.86 9.73
CA GLY A 193 5.53 11.85 11.16
C GLY A 193 4.35 11.86 12.13
N ILE A 194 3.13 11.59 11.66
CA ILE A 194 1.90 11.54 12.47
C ILE A 194 1.41 10.09 12.58
N LEU A 195 1.25 9.59 13.82
CA LEU A 195 0.81 8.21 14.06
C LEU A 195 -0.64 7.99 13.59
N LEU A 196 -0.85 6.99 12.77
CA LEU A 196 -2.18 6.45 12.45
C LEU A 196 -2.63 5.48 13.56
N LYS A 197 -3.24 6.03 14.60
CA LYS A 197 -3.63 5.26 15.81
C LYS A 197 -4.73 4.24 15.56
N SER A 198 -5.74 4.58 14.72
CA SER A 198 -6.84 3.67 14.42
C SER A 198 -6.35 2.44 13.66
N LEU A 199 -5.53 2.66 12.63
CA LEU A 199 -4.90 1.60 11.85
C LEU A 199 -4.04 0.68 12.74
N THR A 200 -3.18 1.27 13.57
CA THR A 200 -2.28 0.51 14.44
C THR A 200 -3.06 -0.42 15.35
N ARG A 201 -4.14 0.08 15.98
CA ARG A 201 -5.01 -0.69 16.85
C ARG A 201 -5.76 -1.81 16.12
N LEU A 202 -6.42 -1.48 14.99
CA LEU A 202 -7.19 -2.48 14.24
C LEU A 202 -6.33 -3.62 13.74
N TYR A 203 -5.10 -3.31 13.31
CA TYR A 203 -4.19 -4.35 12.84
C TYR A 203 -3.62 -5.18 14.00
N ASP A 204 -3.38 -4.58 15.16
CA ASP A 204 -3.02 -5.28 16.39
C ASP A 204 -4.12 -6.28 16.81
N ASP A 205 -5.40 -5.87 16.76
CA ASP A 205 -6.54 -6.73 17.05
C ASP A 205 -6.62 -7.93 16.10
N ILE A 206 -6.40 -7.74 14.79
CA ILE A 206 -6.33 -8.85 13.81
C ILE A 206 -5.22 -9.82 14.19
N MET A 207 -4.02 -9.30 14.44
CA MET A 207 -2.86 -10.16 14.70
C MET A 207 -3.04 -10.93 16.01
N ILE A 208 -3.55 -10.31 17.07
CA ILE A 208 -3.88 -11.02 18.31
C ILE A 208 -4.93 -12.10 18.06
N GLY A 209 -5.97 -11.76 17.28
CA GLY A 209 -7.01 -12.70 16.92
C GLY A 209 -6.47 -13.95 16.23
N LEU A 210 -5.52 -13.78 15.31
CA LEU A 210 -4.88 -14.88 14.58
C LEU A 210 -3.81 -15.59 15.42
N ASP A 211 -2.87 -14.85 16.03
CA ASP A 211 -1.75 -15.42 16.75
C ASP A 211 -2.21 -16.30 17.95
N HIS A 212 -3.31 -15.93 18.59
CA HIS A 212 -3.84 -16.62 19.76
C HIS A 212 -5.13 -17.42 19.47
N ASP A 213 -5.51 -17.57 18.21
CA ASP A 213 -6.78 -18.17 17.75
C ASP A 213 -8.01 -17.64 18.51
N ARG A 214 -8.07 -16.33 18.73
CA ARG A 214 -9.16 -15.62 19.41
C ARG A 214 -10.32 -15.39 18.47
N ARG A 215 -11.18 -16.40 18.29
CA ARG A 215 -12.35 -16.36 17.41
C ARG A 215 -13.30 -15.21 17.74
N ASP A 216 -13.44 -14.86 19.03
CA ASP A 216 -14.23 -13.75 19.51
C ASP A 216 -13.71 -12.39 18.98
N VAL A 217 -12.40 -12.22 18.89
CA VAL A 217 -11.77 -11.01 18.30
C VAL A 217 -11.92 -11.00 16.78
N LEU A 218 -11.74 -12.14 16.12
CA LEU A 218 -11.80 -12.26 14.66
C LEU A 218 -13.20 -12.07 14.08
N GLN A 219 -14.27 -12.20 14.89
CA GLN A 219 -15.65 -12.01 14.44
C GLN A 219 -15.92 -10.61 13.85
N GLN A 220 -15.19 -9.58 14.26
CA GLN A 220 -15.35 -8.22 13.74
C GLN A 220 -14.75 -8.02 12.33
N PHE A 221 -13.98 -8.98 11.82
CA PHE A 221 -13.28 -8.87 10.54
C PHE A 221 -13.87 -9.83 9.50
N SER A 222 -14.43 -9.29 8.44
CA SER A 222 -15.15 -10.04 7.40
C SER A 222 -14.34 -11.18 6.76
N TYR A 223 -13.00 -11.05 6.70
CA TYR A 223 -12.12 -12.10 6.17
C TYR A 223 -11.99 -13.33 7.06
N PHE A 224 -12.27 -13.19 8.37
CA PHE A 224 -11.95 -14.21 9.38
C PHE A 224 -13.15 -14.65 10.20
N ASN A 225 -14.33 -14.05 9.96
CA ASN A 225 -15.50 -14.23 10.82
C ASN A 225 -16.41 -15.41 10.45
N HIS A 226 -16.05 -16.20 9.42
CA HIS A 226 -16.91 -17.31 9.03
C HIS A 226 -17.04 -18.32 10.20
N PRO A 227 -18.27 -18.75 10.56
CA PRO A 227 -18.49 -19.61 11.73
C PRO A 227 -17.85 -20.99 11.62
N ASP A 228 -17.58 -21.47 10.40
CA ASP A 228 -16.94 -22.76 10.17
C ASP A 228 -15.42 -22.73 10.34
N PHE A 229 -14.80 -21.57 10.50
CA PHE A 229 -13.35 -21.46 10.73
C PHE A 229 -13.00 -21.88 12.17
N GLN A 230 -12.12 -22.89 12.32
CA GLN A 230 -11.73 -23.50 13.58
C GLN A 230 -10.21 -23.43 13.83
N GLY A 231 -9.64 -22.20 13.71
CA GLY A 231 -8.20 -21.99 13.89
C GLY A 231 -7.34 -22.40 12.68
N PRO A 232 -6.02 -22.41 12.82
CA PRO A 232 -5.12 -22.79 11.73
C PRO A 232 -5.22 -24.27 11.41
N GLN A 233 -5.06 -24.62 10.12
CA GLN A 233 -5.01 -26.01 9.68
C GLN A 233 -3.65 -26.63 10.01
N PRO A 234 -3.58 -27.74 10.74
CA PRO A 234 -2.35 -28.52 10.90
C PRO A 234 -1.77 -28.99 9.56
N VAL A 235 -0.48 -29.31 9.50
CA VAL A 235 0.15 -29.98 8.35
C VAL A 235 -0.27 -31.47 8.28
N ASP A 236 0.01 -32.16 7.16
CA ASP A 236 -0.51 -33.50 6.92
C ASP A 236 0.05 -34.55 7.91
N GLU A 237 1.31 -34.39 8.35
CA GLU A 237 1.90 -35.26 9.35
C GLU A 237 1.40 -35.03 10.79
N ASP A 238 0.82 -33.85 11.08
CA ASP A 238 0.23 -33.54 12.39
C ASP A 238 -1.26 -33.93 12.45
N VAL A 239 -1.54 -35.20 12.35
CA VAL A 239 -2.91 -35.77 12.31
C VAL A 239 -3.71 -35.46 13.58
N SER A 240 -3.04 -35.42 14.74
CA SER A 240 -3.68 -35.06 16.02
C SER A 240 -3.92 -33.56 16.19
N GLY A 241 -3.16 -32.71 15.51
CA GLY A 241 -3.12 -31.26 15.71
C GLY A 241 -2.32 -30.82 16.94
N GLU A 242 -1.57 -31.75 17.57
CA GLU A 242 -0.77 -31.42 18.76
C GLU A 242 0.37 -30.45 18.45
N GLN A 243 1.09 -30.66 17.33
CA GLN A 243 2.18 -29.77 16.92
C GLN A 243 1.67 -28.38 16.59
N CYS A 244 0.54 -28.27 15.90
CA CYS A 244 -0.10 -26.98 15.64
C CYS A 244 -0.53 -26.27 16.93
N ALA A 245 -1.05 -27.03 17.91
CA ALA A 245 -1.40 -26.48 19.22
C ALA A 245 -0.17 -26.03 20.02
N GLU A 246 0.95 -26.74 19.93
CA GLU A 246 2.24 -26.33 20.52
C GLU A 246 2.75 -25.04 19.87
N ALA A 247 2.68 -24.92 18.53
CA ALA A 247 3.06 -23.72 17.80
C ALA A 247 2.27 -22.50 18.28
N LEU A 248 0.95 -22.62 18.46
CA LEU A 248 0.09 -21.55 19.00
C LEU A 248 0.50 -21.10 20.41
N GLN A 249 1.10 -21.98 21.24
CA GLN A 249 1.61 -21.55 22.54
C GLN A 249 2.86 -20.68 22.41
N GLU A 250 3.72 -20.95 21.43
CA GLU A 250 4.90 -20.09 21.17
C GLU A 250 4.49 -18.70 20.68
N HIS A 251 3.37 -18.58 19.95
CA HIS A 251 2.85 -17.29 19.47
C HIS A 251 2.41 -16.34 20.59
N LEU A 252 2.18 -16.84 21.82
CA LEU A 252 1.90 -15.98 22.97
C LEU A 252 3.03 -14.99 23.29
N ALA A 253 4.24 -15.25 22.79
CA ALA A 253 5.38 -14.35 22.89
C ALA A 253 5.48 -13.31 21.77
N ASN A 254 4.54 -13.32 20.81
CA ASN A 254 4.55 -12.35 19.71
C ASN A 254 4.41 -10.91 20.22
N PHE A 255 5.11 -10.00 19.52
CA PHE A 255 5.03 -8.57 19.81
C PHE A 255 3.61 -8.01 19.62
N ARG A 256 3.33 -6.92 20.35
CA ARG A 256 2.10 -6.13 20.21
C ARG A 256 2.41 -4.88 19.40
N GLN A 257 1.64 -4.65 18.34
CA GLN A 257 1.92 -3.53 17.42
C GLN A 257 1.74 -2.17 18.06
N THR A 258 0.71 -2.01 18.89
CA THR A 258 0.44 -0.76 19.59
C THR A 258 1.60 -0.35 20.48
N ASP A 259 2.16 -1.29 21.22
CA ASP A 259 3.30 -1.05 22.11
C ASP A 259 4.58 -0.85 21.32
N PHE A 260 4.83 -1.72 20.34
CA PHE A 260 6.01 -1.69 19.49
C PHE A 260 6.12 -0.39 18.68
N MET A 261 5.04 0.05 18.03
CA MET A 261 5.08 1.28 17.23
C MET A 261 5.18 2.54 18.09
N ALA A 262 4.82 2.50 19.36
CA ALA A 262 4.98 3.63 20.28
C ALA A 262 6.45 3.95 20.60
N GLU A 263 7.36 2.97 20.44
CA GLU A 263 8.81 3.18 20.62
C GLU A 263 9.44 4.04 19.54
N PHE A 264 8.85 4.09 18.34
CA PHE A 264 9.41 4.74 17.16
C PHE A 264 8.68 6.05 16.82
N ARG A 265 8.89 7.09 17.61
CA ARG A 265 8.28 8.42 17.36
C ARG A 265 8.96 9.17 16.22
N PHE A 266 10.19 8.79 15.89
CA PHE A 266 11.00 9.30 14.80
C PHE A 266 11.58 8.12 14.02
N SER A 267 11.88 8.33 12.76
CA SER A 267 12.38 7.28 11.87
C SER A 267 13.77 6.73 12.28
N ASP A 268 14.52 7.47 13.08
CA ASP A 268 15.85 7.10 13.63
C ASP A 268 15.81 6.65 15.10
N ASP A 269 14.62 6.51 15.70
CA ASP A 269 14.51 5.92 17.03
C ASP A 269 14.83 4.42 16.97
N SER A 270 15.37 3.90 18.07
CA SER A 270 15.68 2.48 18.26
C SER A 270 14.95 1.91 19.45
N LEU A 271 14.87 0.58 19.53
CA LEU A 271 14.34 -0.06 20.73
C LEU A 271 15.23 0.25 21.95
N PRO A 272 14.64 0.43 23.13
CA PRO A 272 15.40 0.79 24.34
C PRO A 272 16.47 -0.25 24.73
N TYR A 273 16.28 -1.50 24.33
CA TYR A 273 17.15 -2.63 24.65
C TYR A 273 18.00 -3.10 23.46
N ASP A 274 17.76 -2.56 22.25
CA ASP A 274 18.54 -2.85 21.05
C ASP A 274 18.70 -1.59 20.17
N ALA A 275 19.83 -0.92 20.32
CA ALA A 275 20.12 0.31 19.58
C ALA A 275 20.32 0.09 18.06
N THR A 276 20.42 -1.15 17.60
CA THR A 276 20.54 -1.48 16.17
C THR A 276 19.18 -1.70 15.50
N PHE A 277 18.14 -1.94 16.29
CA PHE A 277 16.80 -2.18 15.82
C PHE A 277 16.02 -0.85 15.67
N THR A 278 15.83 -0.43 14.44
CA THR A 278 15.14 0.81 14.04
C THR A 278 14.00 0.51 13.07
N PRO A 279 13.15 1.47 12.69
CA PRO A 279 12.16 1.30 11.63
C PRO A 279 12.72 0.76 10.31
N ALA A 280 13.97 1.06 9.98
CA ALA A 280 14.65 0.50 8.81
C ALA A 280 14.79 -1.03 8.87
N THR A 281 14.89 -1.62 10.07
CA THR A 281 15.08 -3.06 10.27
C THR A 281 13.87 -3.87 9.75
N PHE A 282 12.66 -3.29 9.78
CA PHE A 282 11.43 -3.94 9.27
C PHE A 282 10.84 -3.22 8.05
N SER A 283 11.66 -2.46 7.31
CA SER A 283 11.27 -1.76 6.07
C SER A 283 12.04 -2.31 4.87
N PRO A 284 11.34 -2.76 3.79
CA PRO A 284 11.99 -3.36 2.63
C PRO A 284 13.06 -2.48 1.98
N HIS A 285 12.84 -1.16 1.89
CA HIS A 285 13.77 -0.23 1.24
C HIS A 285 15.20 -0.29 1.81
N ALA A 286 15.32 -0.57 3.10
CA ALA A 286 16.64 -0.61 3.77
C ALA A 286 17.53 -1.74 3.25
N TYR A 287 16.93 -2.76 2.63
CA TYR A 287 17.63 -3.92 2.09
C TYR A 287 17.73 -3.91 0.56
N SER A 288 17.32 -2.82 -0.09
CA SER A 288 17.29 -2.70 -1.56
C SER A 288 18.64 -2.96 -2.24
N ALA A 289 19.74 -2.64 -1.58
CA ALA A 289 21.09 -2.93 -2.09
C ALA A 289 21.38 -4.43 -2.27
N GLY A 290 20.63 -5.32 -1.62
CA GLY A 290 20.73 -6.76 -1.78
C GLY A 290 19.93 -7.30 -2.97
N MET A 291 19.06 -6.50 -3.57
CA MET A 291 18.32 -6.93 -4.76
C MET A 291 19.23 -6.99 -5.97
N ARG A 292 19.10 -8.08 -6.70
CA ARG A 292 19.82 -8.25 -7.97
C ARG A 292 19.08 -7.48 -9.06
N SER A 293 19.83 -6.86 -9.96
CA SER A 293 19.28 -6.06 -11.08
C SER A 293 18.55 -6.89 -12.14
N ASP A 294 18.72 -8.23 -12.14
CA ASP A 294 18.02 -9.14 -13.06
C ASP A 294 16.67 -9.65 -12.50
N VAL A 295 16.26 -9.25 -11.32
CA VAL A 295 14.92 -9.55 -10.77
C VAL A 295 13.91 -8.58 -11.35
N ALA A 296 12.88 -9.12 -12.01
CA ALA A 296 11.77 -8.32 -12.52
C ALA A 296 10.80 -7.94 -11.39
N ILE A 297 10.24 -6.73 -11.44
CA ILE A 297 9.39 -6.20 -10.38
C ILE A 297 8.10 -5.62 -10.99
N TYR A 298 6.95 -5.97 -10.41
CA TYR A 298 5.68 -5.33 -10.72
C TYR A 298 5.10 -4.67 -9.47
N SER A 299 5.30 -3.37 -9.33
CA SER A 299 4.73 -2.58 -8.23
C SER A 299 3.28 -2.20 -8.51
N VAL A 300 2.36 -2.57 -7.62
CA VAL A 300 0.93 -2.28 -7.79
C VAL A 300 0.35 -1.61 -6.56
N SER A 301 -0.43 -0.54 -6.75
CA SER A 301 -1.20 0.12 -5.68
C SER A 301 -2.48 0.76 -6.23
N GLY A 302 -3.26 1.40 -5.36
CA GLY A 302 -4.50 2.08 -5.70
C GLY A 302 -4.58 3.48 -5.09
N TRP A 303 -5.40 4.37 -5.69
CA TRP A 303 -5.52 5.77 -5.25
C TRP A 303 -6.06 5.92 -3.82
N MET A 304 -6.80 4.92 -3.30
CA MET A 304 -7.31 4.88 -1.92
C MET A 304 -6.65 3.78 -1.08
N ASP A 305 -5.39 3.46 -1.37
CA ASP A 305 -4.65 2.41 -0.69
C ASP A 305 -3.94 2.93 0.56
N GLY A 306 -4.66 2.98 1.66
CA GLY A 306 -4.10 3.29 2.97
C GLY A 306 -3.47 4.68 3.07
N ALA A 307 -2.42 4.79 3.90
CA ALA A 307 -1.75 6.05 4.20
C ALA A 307 -0.78 6.51 3.12
N GLY A 308 0.07 5.60 2.63
CA GLY A 308 1.13 5.96 1.69
C GLY A 308 1.61 4.77 0.85
N TYR A 309 0.80 3.72 0.70
CA TYR A 309 1.21 2.54 -0.08
C TYR A 309 1.50 2.86 -1.55
N MET A 310 0.76 3.82 -2.14
CA MET A 310 1.05 4.29 -3.49
C MET A 310 2.41 5.03 -3.54
N ASN A 311 2.79 5.78 -2.49
CA ASN A 311 4.13 6.37 -2.37
C ASN A 311 5.20 5.27 -2.31
N GLY A 312 4.95 4.19 -1.55
CA GLY A 312 5.82 3.02 -1.48
C GLY A 312 6.00 2.35 -2.85
N ALA A 313 4.91 2.14 -3.60
CA ALA A 313 4.96 1.56 -4.94
C ALA A 313 5.74 2.45 -5.92
N ILE A 314 5.50 3.76 -5.89
CA ILE A 314 6.19 4.74 -6.74
C ILE A 314 7.67 4.84 -6.35
N SER A 315 7.98 4.96 -5.05
CA SER A 315 9.36 5.04 -4.59
C SER A 315 10.16 3.78 -4.91
N ARG A 316 9.57 2.59 -4.78
CA ARG A 316 10.18 1.32 -5.23
C ARG A 316 10.50 1.38 -6.72
N PHE A 317 9.56 1.82 -7.56
CA PHE A 317 9.75 1.98 -9.00
C PHE A 317 10.90 2.96 -9.31
N LEU A 318 10.95 4.11 -8.65
CA LEU A 318 12.00 5.12 -8.84
C LEU A 318 13.37 4.68 -8.31
N THR A 319 13.39 3.85 -7.27
CA THR A 319 14.63 3.38 -6.61
C THR A 319 15.29 2.25 -7.39
N LEU A 320 14.51 1.28 -7.85
CA LEU A 320 14.99 0.06 -8.51
C LEU A 320 14.96 0.18 -10.04
N LYS A 321 15.43 1.31 -10.55
CA LYS A 321 15.39 1.67 -11.98
C LYS A 321 16.25 0.79 -12.89
N ASP A 322 17.22 0.06 -12.32
CA ASP A 322 18.10 -0.83 -13.08
C ASP A 322 17.50 -2.25 -13.24
N ASN A 323 16.35 -2.51 -12.59
CA ASN A 323 15.58 -3.73 -12.72
C ASN A 323 14.54 -3.61 -13.85
N PRO A 324 14.15 -4.70 -14.54
CA PRO A 324 12.90 -4.71 -15.29
C PRO A 324 11.74 -4.37 -14.36
N HIS A 325 11.12 -3.20 -14.51
CA HIS A 325 10.20 -2.71 -13.51
C HIS A 325 8.94 -2.11 -14.12
N HIS A 326 7.79 -2.58 -13.64
CA HIS A 326 6.47 -2.10 -14.04
C HIS A 326 5.75 -1.47 -12.83
N LEU A 327 4.97 -0.42 -13.09
CA LEU A 327 4.17 0.28 -12.08
C LEU A 327 2.71 0.34 -12.54
N LEU A 328 1.79 -0.12 -11.69
CA LEU A 328 0.35 -0.07 -11.95
C LEU A 328 -0.36 0.63 -10.80
N LEU A 329 -1.05 1.73 -11.10
CA LEU A 329 -1.81 2.53 -10.14
C LEU A 329 -3.28 2.61 -10.56
N GLY A 330 -4.15 1.91 -9.83
CA GLY A 330 -5.55 1.77 -10.21
C GLY A 330 -6.55 2.54 -9.35
N PRO A 331 -7.83 2.57 -9.76
CA PRO A 331 -8.91 3.22 -9.02
C PRO A 331 -9.41 2.31 -7.88
N TRP A 332 -8.52 1.90 -6.99
CA TRP A 332 -8.77 0.84 -6.02
C TRP A 332 -8.52 1.24 -4.58
N ASP A 333 -9.19 0.50 -3.69
CA ASP A 333 -8.87 0.36 -2.29
C ASP A 333 -7.69 -0.62 -2.08
N HIS A 334 -7.43 -0.97 -0.84
CA HIS A 334 -6.39 -1.94 -0.48
C HIS A 334 -6.70 -3.34 -1.03
N GLY A 335 -5.91 -3.78 -1.99
CA GLY A 335 -6.01 -5.11 -2.60
C GLY A 335 -6.90 -5.21 -3.84
N ALA A 336 -7.30 -4.10 -4.44
CA ALA A 336 -8.19 -4.02 -5.60
C ALA A 336 -9.52 -4.79 -5.38
N ARG A 337 -10.10 -4.66 -4.20
CA ARG A 337 -11.39 -5.28 -3.86
C ARG A 337 -12.55 -4.45 -4.37
N ILE A 338 -12.42 -3.14 -4.27
CA ILE A 338 -13.46 -2.16 -4.57
C ILE A 338 -12.91 -1.17 -5.60
N ASN A 339 -13.73 -0.84 -6.58
CA ASN A 339 -13.53 0.31 -7.44
C ASN A 339 -13.96 1.56 -6.67
N VAL A 340 -13.02 2.48 -6.45
CA VAL A 340 -13.27 3.67 -5.62
C VAL A 340 -13.85 4.85 -6.39
N SER A 341 -14.00 4.75 -7.71
CA SER A 341 -14.54 5.85 -8.51
C SER A 341 -16.03 6.06 -8.22
N PRO A 342 -16.46 7.27 -7.84
CA PRO A 342 -17.88 7.57 -7.61
C PRO A 342 -18.70 7.62 -8.90
N TRP A 343 -18.06 7.66 -10.07
CA TRP A 343 -18.73 7.67 -11.39
C TRP A 343 -18.94 6.29 -12.00
N ARG A 344 -18.47 5.23 -11.34
CA ARG A 344 -18.69 3.85 -11.76
C ARG A 344 -19.82 3.20 -10.97
N VAL A 345 -20.64 2.42 -11.68
CA VAL A 345 -21.78 1.72 -11.08
C VAL A 345 -21.33 0.46 -10.34
N GLU A 346 -20.33 -0.24 -10.89
CA GLU A 346 -19.81 -1.49 -10.35
C GLU A 346 -18.92 -1.22 -9.13
N GLU A 347 -19.26 -1.87 -8.01
CA GLU A 347 -18.47 -1.79 -6.79
C GLU A 347 -17.18 -2.62 -6.85
N THR A 348 -17.28 -3.78 -7.48
CA THR A 348 -16.14 -4.68 -7.62
C THR A 348 -15.17 -4.12 -8.67
N ALA A 349 -13.88 -4.20 -8.38
CA ALA A 349 -12.86 -3.84 -9.34
C ALA A 349 -12.99 -4.71 -10.60
N GLN A 350 -13.12 -4.07 -11.76
CA GLN A 350 -13.34 -4.74 -13.04
C GLN A 350 -12.04 -5.08 -13.77
N PHE A 351 -10.92 -4.52 -13.34
CA PHE A 351 -9.62 -4.77 -13.97
C PHE A 351 -9.12 -6.18 -13.69
N GLY A 352 -8.62 -6.84 -14.72
CA GLY A 352 -8.04 -8.18 -14.63
C GLY A 352 -6.64 -8.20 -13.98
N LEU A 353 -6.52 -7.84 -12.70
CA LEU A 353 -5.23 -7.81 -12.01
C LEU A 353 -4.53 -9.17 -11.99
N MET A 354 -5.25 -10.25 -11.69
CA MET A 354 -4.65 -11.59 -11.67
C MET A 354 -4.22 -12.08 -13.06
N PRO A 355 -4.99 -11.86 -14.15
CA PRO A 355 -4.53 -12.04 -15.52
C PRO A 355 -3.25 -11.26 -15.88
N GLU A 356 -3.13 -10.00 -15.43
CA GLU A 356 -1.94 -9.19 -15.69
C GLU A 356 -0.71 -9.73 -14.93
N LEU A 357 -0.90 -10.22 -13.70
CA LEU A 357 0.17 -10.89 -12.97
C LEU A 357 0.58 -12.22 -13.62
N LEU A 358 -0.38 -12.97 -14.18
CA LEU A 358 -0.06 -14.16 -14.95
C LEU A 358 0.82 -13.80 -16.17
N ARG A 359 0.44 -12.74 -16.91
CA ARG A 359 1.21 -12.24 -18.05
C ARG A 359 2.64 -11.87 -17.64
N PHE A 360 2.80 -11.21 -16.50
CA PHE A 360 4.10 -10.83 -15.94
C PHE A 360 4.95 -12.05 -15.57
N PHE A 361 4.39 -13.02 -14.85
CA PHE A 361 5.13 -14.22 -14.49
C PHE A 361 5.39 -15.14 -15.70
N ASP A 362 4.46 -15.24 -16.63
CA ASP A 362 4.69 -15.95 -17.91
C ASP A 362 5.90 -15.36 -18.66
N HIS A 363 6.07 -14.03 -18.64
CA HIS A 363 7.22 -13.38 -19.28
C HIS A 363 8.53 -13.66 -18.53
N TYR A 364 8.58 -13.43 -17.23
CA TYR A 364 9.82 -13.44 -16.46
C TYR A 364 10.17 -14.77 -15.79
N LEU A 365 9.21 -15.65 -15.52
CA LEU A 365 9.46 -16.97 -14.94
C LEU A 365 9.39 -18.10 -15.97
N ASP A 366 8.45 -18.05 -16.90
CA ASP A 366 8.25 -19.10 -17.91
C ASP A 366 8.85 -18.72 -19.29
N GLU A 367 9.48 -17.54 -19.37
CA GLU A 367 10.20 -17.03 -20.55
C GLU A 367 9.34 -17.01 -21.84
N ARG A 368 8.03 -16.77 -21.69
CA ARG A 368 7.09 -16.67 -22.80
C ARG A 368 7.17 -15.28 -23.44
N ASP A 369 6.98 -15.22 -24.74
CA ASP A 369 6.71 -13.97 -25.42
C ASP A 369 5.28 -13.51 -25.10
N THR A 370 5.16 -12.54 -24.21
CA THR A 370 3.87 -11.97 -23.76
C THR A 370 3.66 -10.55 -24.29
N GLY A 371 4.64 -9.99 -25.01
CA GLY A 371 4.65 -8.60 -25.46
C GLY A 371 4.78 -7.57 -24.34
N LEU A 372 5.07 -8.00 -23.10
CA LEU A 372 5.17 -7.10 -21.93
C LEU A 372 6.34 -6.12 -22.06
N ASP A 373 7.43 -6.52 -22.68
CA ASP A 373 8.61 -5.70 -22.99
C ASP A 373 8.36 -4.59 -24.02
N GLN A 374 7.21 -4.65 -24.69
CA GLN A 374 6.76 -3.64 -25.65
C GLN A 374 5.75 -2.65 -25.07
N GLU A 375 5.27 -2.89 -23.85
CA GLU A 375 4.37 -2.01 -23.13
C GLU A 375 5.15 -0.88 -22.44
N SER A 376 4.49 0.25 -22.22
CA SER A 376 5.02 1.28 -21.33
C SER A 376 5.14 0.74 -19.90
N PRO A 377 6.20 1.08 -19.16
CA PRO A 377 6.43 0.53 -17.81
C PRO A 377 5.44 1.04 -16.78
N VAL A 378 4.72 2.12 -17.03
CA VAL A 378 3.77 2.75 -16.10
C VAL A 378 2.38 2.73 -16.69
N HIS A 379 1.44 2.13 -15.95
CA HIS A 379 0.02 2.22 -16.23
C HIS A 379 -0.71 2.83 -15.04
N TYR A 380 -1.62 3.76 -15.29
CA TYR A 380 -2.38 4.41 -14.22
C TYR A 380 -3.78 4.79 -14.68
N PHE A 381 -4.71 4.84 -13.74
CA PHE A 381 -6.10 5.18 -14.02
C PHE A 381 -6.36 6.66 -13.73
N SER A 382 -6.91 7.37 -14.71
CA SER A 382 -7.36 8.76 -14.55
C SER A 382 -8.79 8.79 -14.03
N MET A 383 -8.94 9.24 -12.78
CA MET A 383 -10.23 9.42 -12.11
C MET A 383 -11.02 10.55 -12.78
N HIS A 384 -12.33 10.40 -12.89
CA HIS A 384 -13.28 11.29 -13.56
C HIS A 384 -13.18 11.30 -15.10
N ASP A 385 -12.03 10.98 -15.71
CA ASP A 385 -11.97 10.58 -17.12
C ASP A 385 -12.33 9.10 -17.30
N GLU A 386 -12.29 8.34 -16.22
CA GLU A 386 -12.62 6.91 -16.15
C GLU A 386 -11.86 6.07 -17.18
N SER A 387 -10.60 6.39 -17.37
CA SER A 387 -9.76 5.77 -18.40
C SER A 387 -8.37 5.39 -17.90
N TRP A 388 -7.83 4.33 -18.47
CA TRP A 388 -6.45 3.95 -18.27
C TRP A 388 -5.51 4.76 -19.16
N CYS A 389 -4.34 5.11 -18.59
CA CYS A 389 -3.26 5.83 -19.25
C CYS A 389 -1.96 5.04 -19.12
N ALA A 390 -1.05 5.26 -20.07
CA ALA A 390 0.29 4.69 -20.07
C ALA A 390 1.35 5.79 -20.13
N ALA A 391 2.52 5.55 -19.53
CA ALA A 391 3.64 6.49 -19.55
C ALA A 391 4.99 5.74 -19.45
N GLU A 392 6.04 6.39 -19.97
CA GLU A 392 7.41 5.87 -19.90
C GLU A 392 8.08 6.12 -18.55
N GLN A 393 7.51 7.01 -17.72
CA GLN A 393 8.05 7.39 -16.42
C GLN A 393 6.96 7.90 -15.47
N TRP A 394 7.29 7.96 -14.17
CA TRP A 394 6.45 8.62 -13.17
C TRP A 394 7.17 9.83 -12.54
N PRO A 395 6.52 11.00 -12.38
CA PRO A 395 5.20 11.32 -12.95
C PRO A 395 5.24 11.43 -14.48
N PRO A 396 4.09 11.28 -15.15
CA PRO A 396 4.03 11.33 -16.62
C PRO A 396 4.24 12.73 -17.20
N THR A 397 4.23 13.75 -16.36
CA THR A 397 4.41 15.16 -16.76
C THR A 397 5.40 15.87 -15.84
N GLN A 398 6.11 16.86 -16.40
CA GLN A 398 6.89 17.85 -15.66
C GLN A 398 6.23 19.24 -15.67
N ASN A 399 5.12 19.39 -16.40
CA ASN A 399 4.37 20.63 -16.44
C ASN A 399 3.58 20.83 -15.15
N VAL A 400 3.42 22.09 -14.77
CA VAL A 400 2.69 22.47 -13.57
C VAL A 400 1.74 23.64 -13.84
N ALA A 401 0.57 23.58 -13.21
CA ALA A 401 -0.28 24.74 -13.00
C ALA A 401 -0.13 25.21 -11.56
N THR A 402 -0.12 26.51 -11.33
CA THR A 402 0.05 27.09 -9.99
C THR A 402 -1.14 27.96 -9.65
N LEU A 403 -1.68 27.77 -8.44
CA LEU A 403 -2.74 28.60 -7.88
C LEU A 403 -2.26 29.18 -6.55
N TYR A 404 -2.43 30.49 -6.35
CA TYR A 404 -1.99 31.22 -5.17
C TYR A 404 -3.15 31.44 -4.20
N LEU A 405 -2.87 31.27 -2.90
CA LEU A 405 -3.80 31.61 -1.83
C LEU A 405 -3.90 33.11 -1.71
N GLY A 406 -5.12 33.63 -1.68
CA GLY A 406 -5.40 35.04 -1.64
C GLY A 406 -6.54 35.45 -0.72
N GLN A 407 -6.73 36.75 -0.55
CA GLN A 407 -7.76 37.33 0.29
C GLN A 407 -9.16 36.87 -0.12
N GLY A 408 -10.04 36.68 0.86
CA GLY A 408 -11.40 36.21 0.62
C GLY A 408 -11.46 34.69 0.34
N ASN A 409 -10.44 33.97 0.75
CA ASN A 409 -10.35 32.51 0.57
C ASN A 409 -10.35 32.08 -0.91
N LEU A 410 -9.71 32.86 -1.77
CA LEU A 410 -9.58 32.59 -3.20
C LEU A 410 -8.29 31.81 -3.51
N LEU A 411 -8.37 30.93 -4.51
CA LEU A 411 -7.22 30.43 -5.25
C LEU A 411 -7.15 31.13 -6.60
N ALA A 412 -6.09 31.92 -6.81
CA ALA A 412 -5.92 32.76 -8.01
C ALA A 412 -4.70 32.32 -8.84
N ALA A 413 -4.72 32.61 -10.15
CA ALA A 413 -3.59 32.32 -11.03
C ALA A 413 -2.34 33.16 -10.73
N GLU A 414 -2.55 34.37 -10.15
CA GLU A 414 -1.48 35.31 -9.83
C GLU A 414 -1.44 35.59 -8.32
N PRO A 415 -0.25 35.81 -7.73
CA PRO A 415 -0.12 36.16 -6.33
C PRO A 415 -0.63 37.57 -6.04
N GLU A 416 -1.27 37.76 -4.89
CA GLU A 416 -1.59 39.09 -4.41
C GLU A 416 -0.34 39.91 -4.11
N GLN A 417 -0.42 41.24 -4.36
CA GLN A 417 0.69 42.13 -4.09
C GLN A 417 0.79 42.50 -2.61
N ASN A 418 -0.35 42.68 -1.96
CA ASN A 418 -0.42 43.11 -0.57
C ASN A 418 -0.29 41.92 0.38
N PRO A 419 0.45 42.05 1.50
CA PRO A 419 0.48 41.05 2.54
C PRO A 419 -0.91 40.80 3.13
N HIS A 420 -1.25 39.54 3.29
CA HIS A 420 -2.48 39.08 3.93
C HIS A 420 -2.20 37.89 4.84
N SER A 421 -3.04 37.67 5.82
CA SER A 421 -2.94 36.54 6.74
C SER A 421 -4.32 36.04 7.12
N ASP A 422 -4.57 34.76 6.94
CA ASP A 422 -5.79 34.08 7.39
C ASP A 422 -5.52 33.27 8.65
N GLN A 423 -6.28 33.58 9.71
CA GLN A 423 -6.16 32.90 10.99
C GLN A 423 -7.11 31.71 11.07
N PHE A 424 -6.57 30.56 11.48
CA PHE A 424 -7.33 29.34 11.73
C PHE A 424 -6.99 28.76 13.09
N LYS A 425 -7.99 28.66 13.97
CA LYS A 425 -7.86 27.97 15.26
C LYS A 425 -8.22 26.51 15.08
N VAL A 426 -7.27 25.62 15.35
CA VAL A 426 -7.47 24.18 15.22
C VAL A 426 -8.56 23.69 16.20
N ASP A 427 -9.47 22.89 15.68
CA ASP A 427 -10.42 22.12 16.48
C ASP A 427 -9.95 20.66 16.54
N PHE A 428 -9.53 20.19 17.71
CA PHE A 428 -9.09 18.81 17.90
C PHE A 428 -10.21 17.77 17.77
N ARG A 429 -11.47 18.20 17.67
CA ARG A 429 -12.61 17.31 17.41
C ARG A 429 -12.84 17.05 15.92
N HIS A 430 -12.15 17.83 15.05
CA HIS A 430 -12.24 17.58 13.62
C HIS A 430 -11.76 16.16 13.30
N GLY A 431 -12.53 15.45 12.48
CA GLY A 431 -12.23 14.12 11.98
C GLY A 431 -12.81 13.92 10.59
N THR A 432 -12.32 12.93 9.89
CA THR A 432 -12.76 12.61 8.51
C THR A 432 -13.84 11.53 8.48
N GLY A 433 -14.25 11.02 9.65
CA GLY A 433 -15.30 10.01 9.79
C GLY A 433 -14.82 8.59 9.53
N GLU A 434 -15.77 7.67 9.49
CA GLU A 434 -15.55 6.25 9.19
C GLU A 434 -15.58 5.98 7.68
N GLY A 435 -15.12 4.81 7.26
CA GLY A 435 -15.13 4.39 5.87
C GLY A 435 -14.07 5.07 4.99
N THR A 436 -13.01 5.61 5.60
CA THR A 436 -11.94 6.35 4.90
C THR A 436 -10.81 5.43 4.41
N ARG A 437 -9.89 6.00 3.63
CA ARG A 437 -8.68 5.31 3.17
C ARG A 437 -7.81 4.73 4.30
N PHE A 438 -7.90 5.27 5.51
CA PHE A 438 -7.12 4.80 6.66
C PHE A 438 -7.67 3.53 7.31
N GLU A 439 -8.90 3.13 6.97
CA GLU A 439 -9.56 1.94 7.51
C GLU A 439 -9.50 0.72 6.59
N ARG A 440 -8.45 0.62 5.79
CA ARG A 440 -8.27 -0.43 4.76
C ARG A 440 -8.53 -1.87 5.23
N ILE A 441 -8.39 -2.13 6.53
CA ILE A 441 -8.55 -3.47 7.10
C ILE A 441 -10.01 -3.81 7.36
N ALA A 442 -10.79 -2.85 7.84
CA ALA A 442 -12.21 -3.04 8.17
C ALA A 442 -13.11 -3.10 6.93
N GLY A 443 -12.62 -2.71 5.79
CA GLY A 443 -13.37 -2.51 4.56
C GLY A 443 -13.78 -1.04 4.41
N ILE A 444 -13.31 -0.44 3.32
CA ILE A 444 -13.59 0.96 3.00
C ILE A 444 -14.89 1.02 2.23
N ASP A 445 -15.82 1.86 2.65
CA ASP A 445 -16.90 2.31 1.77
C ASP A 445 -16.42 3.55 1.00
N SER A 446 -15.55 3.33 0.05
CA SER A 446 -14.99 4.40 -0.78
C SER A 446 -16.05 5.16 -1.56
N ARG A 447 -17.17 4.55 -1.84
CA ARG A 447 -18.31 5.18 -2.52
C ARG A 447 -18.98 6.22 -1.65
N THR A 448 -19.19 5.90 -0.37
CA THR A 448 -19.70 6.86 0.60
C THR A 448 -18.68 7.96 0.86
N TYR A 449 -17.41 7.61 0.99
CA TYR A 449 -16.35 8.57 1.31
C TYR A 449 -16.16 9.63 0.21
N TYR A 450 -16.04 9.22 -1.04
CA TYR A 450 -15.84 10.17 -2.15
C TYR A 450 -17.07 11.07 -2.40
N PRO A 451 -18.30 10.55 -2.50
CA PRO A 451 -19.47 11.38 -2.74
C PRO A 451 -19.88 12.21 -1.53
N ASP A 452 -19.65 11.72 -0.31
CA ASP A 452 -20.10 12.34 0.94
C ASP A 452 -19.05 13.24 1.59
N TRP A 453 -18.22 13.90 0.78
CA TRP A 453 -17.26 14.87 1.29
C TRP A 453 -17.89 16.23 1.61
N GLN A 454 -19.08 16.49 1.11
CA GLN A 454 -19.81 17.75 1.31
C GLN A 454 -20.03 18.06 2.80
N GLY A 455 -19.69 19.29 3.19
CA GLY A 455 -19.76 19.76 4.57
C GLY A 455 -18.56 19.42 5.45
N ARG A 456 -17.69 18.50 5.05
CA ARG A 456 -16.50 18.12 5.85
C ARG A 456 -15.45 19.24 5.91
N THR A 457 -15.46 20.14 4.93
CA THR A 457 -14.55 21.29 4.86
C THR A 457 -15.13 22.59 5.43
N ASP A 458 -16.40 22.62 5.83
CA ASP A 458 -17.10 23.84 6.26
C ASP A 458 -16.47 24.52 7.49
N SER A 459 -15.87 23.75 8.38
CA SER A 459 -15.19 24.26 9.60
C SER A 459 -13.69 24.48 9.40
N LEU A 460 -13.17 24.26 8.19
CA LEU A 460 -11.76 24.35 7.86
C LEU A 460 -11.42 25.69 7.18
N LEU A 461 -10.15 26.05 7.22
CA LEU A 461 -9.66 27.16 6.41
C LEU A 461 -9.50 26.66 4.96
N SER A 462 -10.43 27.09 4.10
CA SER A 462 -10.53 26.60 2.73
C SER A 462 -10.36 27.73 1.72
N TYR A 463 -9.64 27.45 0.63
CA TYR A 463 -9.45 28.36 -0.51
C TYR A 463 -10.00 27.67 -1.76
N THR A 464 -10.77 28.43 -2.57
CA THR A 464 -11.45 27.86 -3.76
C THR A 464 -11.16 28.73 -4.98
N CYS A 465 -10.85 28.11 -6.11
CA CYS A 465 -10.62 28.84 -7.36
C CYS A 465 -11.95 29.28 -8.01
N GLU A 466 -11.85 30.18 -8.99
CA GLU A 466 -12.95 30.46 -9.91
C GLU A 466 -13.32 29.20 -10.71
N VAL A 467 -14.47 29.26 -11.36
CA VAL A 467 -14.93 28.15 -12.20
C VAL A 467 -13.93 27.87 -13.32
N LEU A 468 -13.53 26.62 -13.45
CA LEU A 468 -12.60 26.18 -14.49
C LEU A 468 -13.26 26.34 -15.88
N PRO A 469 -12.59 27.04 -16.81
CA PRO A 469 -13.13 27.25 -18.16
C PRO A 469 -13.00 25.99 -19.04
N GLU A 470 -12.08 25.10 -18.71
CA GLU A 470 -11.77 23.86 -19.42
C GLU A 470 -11.33 22.77 -18.46
N ASP A 471 -11.28 21.53 -18.92
CA ASP A 471 -10.80 20.39 -18.11
C ASP A 471 -9.33 20.59 -17.73
N LEU A 472 -9.01 20.34 -16.46
CA LEU A 472 -7.64 20.31 -15.95
C LEU A 472 -7.31 18.90 -15.49
N ARG A 473 -6.39 18.23 -16.18
CA ARG A 473 -5.93 16.90 -15.84
C ARG A 473 -4.66 16.95 -15.01
N LEU A 474 -4.66 16.23 -13.90
CA LEU A 474 -3.49 16.08 -13.03
C LEU A 474 -2.98 14.64 -13.04
N SER A 475 -1.65 14.48 -12.91
CA SER A 475 -1.05 13.16 -12.64
C SER A 475 0.27 13.32 -11.89
N GLY A 476 0.28 12.92 -10.62
CA GLY A 476 1.43 13.06 -9.73
C GLY A 476 1.05 13.57 -8.33
N HIS A 477 2.03 14.15 -7.64
CA HIS A 477 1.85 14.74 -6.32
C HIS A 477 1.53 16.23 -6.44
N VAL A 478 0.40 16.64 -5.89
CA VAL A 478 0.11 18.06 -5.67
C VAL A 478 0.95 18.55 -4.50
N ILE A 479 1.60 19.71 -4.64
CA ILE A 479 2.43 20.29 -3.58
C ILE A 479 1.76 21.55 -3.05
N ALA A 480 1.38 21.54 -1.77
CA ALA A 480 0.99 22.75 -1.06
C ALA A 480 2.24 23.43 -0.50
N GLU A 481 2.53 24.62 -1.00
CA GLU A 481 3.64 25.47 -0.54
C GLU A 481 3.06 26.69 0.16
N PHE A 482 3.24 26.81 1.46
CA PHE A 482 2.61 27.86 2.25
C PHE A 482 3.49 28.37 3.38
N TRP A 483 3.30 29.65 3.73
CA TRP A 483 3.94 30.28 4.86
C TRP A 483 3.04 30.19 6.07
N LEU A 484 3.53 29.54 7.12
CA LEU A 484 2.79 29.26 8.33
C LEU A 484 3.45 29.88 9.56
N GLU A 485 2.70 30.67 10.31
CA GLU A 485 2.98 30.95 11.72
C GLU A 485 2.11 30.04 12.59
N CYS A 486 2.71 29.46 13.63
CA CYS A 486 2.04 28.61 14.59
C CYS A 486 2.36 29.08 16.01
N ASP A 487 1.34 29.19 16.87
CA ASP A 487 1.50 29.61 18.28
C ASP A 487 2.00 28.49 19.20
N GLN A 488 2.19 27.29 18.67
CA GLN A 488 2.71 26.12 19.38
C GLN A 488 4.03 25.64 18.73
N PRO A 489 4.94 25.03 19.50
CA PRO A 489 6.22 24.54 18.96
C PRO A 489 6.07 23.32 18.04
N ASP A 490 4.92 22.66 18.05
CA ASP A 490 4.60 21.51 17.21
C ASP A 490 3.11 21.49 16.89
N ALA A 491 2.76 20.93 15.73
CA ALA A 491 1.38 20.79 15.27
C ALA A 491 1.27 19.67 14.24
N ALA A 492 0.10 19.06 14.14
CA ALA A 492 -0.28 18.31 12.95
C ALA A 492 -0.83 19.26 11.89
N ILE A 493 -0.47 19.08 10.65
CA ILE A 493 -0.95 19.85 9.50
C ILE A 493 -1.55 18.86 8.52
N PHE A 494 -2.81 19.08 8.14
CA PHE A 494 -3.50 18.30 7.12
C PHE A 494 -3.90 19.25 6.01
N VAL A 495 -3.73 18.83 4.77
CA VAL A 495 -4.17 19.56 3.58
C VAL A 495 -5.01 18.62 2.73
N TYR A 496 -6.24 19.02 2.44
CA TYR A 496 -7.16 18.27 1.60
C TYR A 496 -7.33 18.98 0.26
N LEU A 497 -7.36 18.22 -0.82
CA LEU A 497 -7.72 18.67 -2.15
C LEU A 497 -9.10 18.08 -2.48
N SER A 498 -10.03 18.93 -2.88
CA SER A 498 -11.36 18.54 -3.33
C SER A 498 -11.76 19.25 -4.63
N GLU A 499 -12.70 18.64 -5.34
CA GLU A 499 -13.40 19.22 -6.49
C GLU A 499 -14.80 19.63 -6.07
N ILE A 500 -15.19 20.88 -6.36
CA ILE A 500 -16.58 21.32 -6.28
C ILE A 500 -17.14 21.21 -7.68
N GLU A 501 -18.01 20.24 -7.90
CA GLU A 501 -18.67 20.00 -9.19
C GLU A 501 -19.64 21.14 -9.56
N ALA A 502 -20.05 21.20 -10.82
CA ALA A 502 -20.95 22.24 -11.30
C ALA A 502 -22.31 22.27 -10.60
N ASP A 503 -22.77 21.16 -10.04
CA ASP A 503 -24.00 21.05 -9.24
C ASP A 503 -23.81 21.47 -7.78
N GLY A 504 -22.58 21.78 -7.37
CA GLY A 504 -22.19 22.18 -6.01
C GLY A 504 -21.80 21.03 -5.09
N SER A 505 -21.83 19.78 -5.56
CA SER A 505 -21.33 18.65 -4.76
C SER A 505 -19.81 18.73 -4.60
N GLU A 506 -19.31 18.31 -3.43
CA GLU A 506 -17.87 18.29 -3.14
C GLU A 506 -17.34 16.85 -3.18
N ARG A 507 -16.28 16.63 -3.98
CA ARG A 507 -15.61 15.36 -4.13
C ARG A 507 -14.21 15.41 -3.52
N TYR A 508 -13.90 14.44 -2.66
CA TYR A 508 -12.54 14.24 -2.18
C TYR A 508 -11.64 13.80 -3.33
N VAL A 509 -10.49 14.44 -3.49
CA VAL A 509 -9.49 14.05 -4.49
C VAL A 509 -8.31 13.37 -3.82
N THR A 510 -7.60 14.07 -2.92
CA THR A 510 -6.47 13.51 -2.18
C THR A 510 -6.14 14.39 -0.98
N GLN A 511 -5.19 13.94 -0.16
CA GLN A 511 -4.74 14.66 1.03
C GLN A 511 -3.26 14.47 1.29
N GLY A 512 -2.69 15.37 2.08
CA GLY A 512 -1.37 15.25 2.65
C GLY A 512 -1.38 15.58 4.14
N LEU A 513 -0.41 15.03 4.88
CA LEU A 513 -0.26 15.31 6.30
C LEU A 513 1.22 15.44 6.66
N LEU A 514 1.50 16.30 7.65
CA LEU A 514 2.84 16.57 8.11
C LEU A 514 2.84 17.05 9.55
N ARG A 515 3.73 16.52 10.35
CA ARG A 515 4.05 17.07 11.67
C ARG A 515 4.96 18.28 11.51
N ALA A 516 4.55 19.46 12.00
CA ALA A 516 5.26 20.71 11.83
C ALA A 516 6.72 20.65 12.34
N LEU A 517 6.95 19.91 13.43
CA LEU A 517 8.28 19.63 13.96
C LEU A 517 9.23 18.98 12.94
N LEU A 518 8.69 18.23 11.97
CA LEU A 518 9.42 17.45 10.97
C LEU A 518 9.36 18.09 9.56
N ARG A 519 9.13 19.42 9.49
CA ARG A 519 8.98 20.14 8.21
C ARG A 519 10.25 20.23 7.38
N LYS A 520 11.42 20.05 7.99
CA LYS A 520 12.71 20.16 7.30
C LYS A 520 12.83 19.15 6.17
N GLU A 521 13.06 19.67 4.98
CA GLU A 521 13.34 18.85 3.81
C GLU A 521 14.80 18.35 3.81
N SER A 522 15.00 17.19 3.22
CA SER A 522 16.31 16.59 3.00
C SER A 522 16.35 15.89 1.63
N PRO A 523 17.54 15.67 1.05
CA PRO A 523 17.66 14.82 -0.12
C PRO A 523 17.14 13.40 0.17
N PRO A 524 16.39 12.78 -0.75
CA PRO A 524 15.97 11.40 -0.58
C PRO A 524 17.19 10.46 -0.56
N PRO A 525 17.20 9.43 0.30
CA PRO A 525 18.27 8.45 0.32
C PRO A 525 18.22 7.59 -0.95
N SER A 526 19.37 7.00 -1.31
CA SER A 526 19.45 6.10 -2.48
C SER A 526 18.47 4.91 -2.42
N THR A 527 18.01 4.56 -1.23
CA THR A 527 17.10 3.44 -0.97
C THR A 527 15.62 3.81 -1.04
N TYR A 528 15.30 5.12 -1.08
CA TYR A 528 13.91 5.61 -1.16
C TYR A 528 13.85 6.88 -2.01
N GLN A 529 13.84 6.73 -3.32
CA GLN A 529 13.80 7.85 -4.27
C GLN A 529 12.40 8.43 -4.41
N THR A 530 12.32 9.77 -4.53
CA THR A 530 11.06 10.49 -4.67
C THR A 530 11.14 11.57 -5.75
N THR A 531 9.99 11.92 -6.33
CA THR A 531 9.80 13.10 -7.19
C THR A 531 9.05 14.21 -6.47
N TRP A 532 8.85 14.07 -5.17
CA TRP A 532 8.20 15.03 -4.26
C TRP A 532 9.13 15.39 -3.10
N PRO A 533 8.84 16.50 -2.35
CA PRO A 533 9.65 16.89 -1.18
C PRO A 533 9.82 15.76 -0.18
N TYR A 534 11.05 15.32 0.02
CA TYR A 534 11.39 14.25 0.94
C TYR A 534 11.77 14.78 2.32
N ARG A 535 11.43 14.02 3.36
CA ARG A 535 11.81 14.28 4.76
C ARG A 535 12.28 12.99 5.40
N SER A 536 13.38 13.09 6.13
CA SER A 536 13.94 11.95 6.87
C SER A 536 13.02 11.47 7.99
N LEU A 537 12.16 12.34 8.50
CA LEU A 537 11.33 12.15 9.70
C LEU A 537 12.16 11.75 10.94
N ALA A 538 13.46 12.02 10.91
CA ALA A 538 14.42 11.68 11.95
C ALA A 538 14.44 12.74 13.07
N ARG A 539 14.72 12.31 14.29
CA ARG A 539 14.85 13.17 15.48
C ARG A 539 15.89 14.28 15.28
N LYS A 540 17.01 13.96 14.61
CA LYS A 540 18.09 14.93 14.32
C LYS A 540 17.65 16.10 13.41
N ASP A 541 16.58 15.91 12.64
CA ASP A 541 16.05 16.91 11.72
C ASP A 541 14.78 17.61 12.28
N ALA A 542 14.42 17.30 13.53
CA ALA A 542 13.28 17.91 14.21
C ALA A 542 13.58 19.37 14.62
N GLU A 543 12.77 20.30 14.15
CA GLU A 543 12.92 21.74 14.40
C GLU A 543 11.60 22.34 14.95
N PRO A 544 11.53 22.72 16.25
CA PRO A 544 10.35 23.33 16.81
C PRO A 544 9.95 24.61 16.06
N MET A 545 8.64 24.81 15.87
CA MET A 545 8.11 26.08 15.40
C MET A 545 8.36 27.17 16.46
N GLN A 546 8.65 28.39 16.00
CA GLN A 546 8.85 29.54 16.86
C GLN A 546 7.61 30.45 16.78
N PRO A 547 6.88 30.66 17.88
CA PRO A 547 5.72 31.54 17.87
C PRO A 547 6.04 32.93 17.31
N GLY A 548 5.20 33.42 16.40
CA GLY A 548 5.37 34.71 15.73
C GLY A 548 6.42 34.73 14.62
N LYS A 549 6.98 33.57 14.25
CA LYS A 549 7.89 33.44 13.10
C LYS A 549 7.23 32.60 12.01
N ALA A 550 7.10 33.18 10.82
CA ALA A 550 6.61 32.46 9.66
C ALA A 550 7.70 31.51 9.11
N GLU A 551 7.31 30.29 8.84
CA GLU A 551 8.14 29.26 8.20
C GLU A 551 7.47 28.82 6.89
N GLN A 552 8.25 28.63 5.83
CA GLN A 552 7.75 28.06 4.59
C GLN A 552 7.67 26.53 4.71
N ILE A 553 6.52 25.98 4.39
CA ILE A 553 6.28 24.54 4.38
C ILE A 553 5.90 24.12 2.97
N ARG A 554 6.53 23.07 2.47
CA ARG A 554 6.17 22.39 1.22
C ARG A 554 5.68 20.99 1.55
N LEU A 555 4.39 20.76 1.47
CA LEU A 555 3.75 19.50 1.81
C LEU A 555 3.23 18.83 0.53
N ALA A 556 3.72 17.63 0.25
CA ALA A 556 3.18 16.81 -0.83
C ALA A 556 1.88 16.13 -0.37
N LEU A 557 0.84 16.27 -1.17
CA LEU A 557 -0.35 15.43 -1.03
C LEU A 557 -0.05 14.05 -1.64
N LEU A 558 -0.77 13.04 -1.23
CA LEU A 558 -0.66 11.71 -1.83
C LEU A 558 -0.94 11.79 -3.35
N PRO A 559 -0.26 10.97 -4.16
CA PRO A 559 -0.37 11.06 -5.60
C PRO A 559 -1.77 10.70 -6.09
N THR A 560 -2.14 11.30 -7.19
CA THR A 560 -3.41 11.04 -7.88
C THR A 560 -3.26 11.21 -9.38
N ALA A 561 -4.18 10.65 -10.14
CA ALA A 561 -4.49 11.08 -11.49
C ALA A 561 -5.98 11.43 -11.54
N TRP A 562 -6.29 12.69 -11.82
CA TRP A 562 -7.63 13.26 -11.70
C TRP A 562 -7.91 14.28 -12.79
N ALA A 563 -9.11 14.24 -13.36
CA ALA A 563 -9.58 15.21 -14.32
C ALA A 563 -10.63 16.14 -13.68
N PHE A 564 -10.21 17.34 -13.25
CA PHE A 564 -11.16 18.38 -12.90
C PHE A 564 -11.90 18.82 -14.15
N LYS A 565 -13.23 18.83 -14.12
CA LYS A 565 -14.03 19.12 -15.29
C LYS A 565 -14.29 20.62 -15.47
N ALA A 566 -14.46 21.06 -16.71
CA ALA A 566 -14.96 22.40 -17.01
C ALA A 566 -16.27 22.66 -16.26
N GLY A 567 -16.40 23.83 -15.65
CA GLY A 567 -17.54 24.18 -14.80
C GLY A 567 -17.37 23.82 -13.33
N SER A 568 -16.36 23.01 -12.95
CA SER A 568 -16.03 22.71 -11.56
C SER A 568 -15.04 23.74 -10.96
N LYS A 569 -14.71 23.58 -9.68
CA LYS A 569 -13.74 24.40 -8.95
C LYS A 569 -12.80 23.51 -8.14
N ILE A 570 -11.56 23.95 -7.99
CA ILE A 570 -10.56 23.34 -7.13
C ILE A 570 -10.65 23.99 -5.74
N ARG A 571 -10.67 23.17 -4.68
CA ARG A 571 -10.62 23.63 -3.29
C ARG A 571 -9.45 22.98 -2.56
N ILE A 572 -8.72 23.80 -1.78
CA ILE A 572 -7.72 23.38 -0.80
C ILE A 572 -8.20 23.75 0.59
N SER A 573 -8.15 22.79 1.52
CA SER A 573 -8.59 23.00 2.90
C SER A 573 -7.51 22.58 3.89
N PHE A 574 -7.29 23.41 4.92
CA PHE A 574 -6.30 23.17 5.99
C PHE A 574 -6.99 22.76 7.27
N ALA A 575 -6.47 21.68 7.88
CA ALA A 575 -6.88 21.22 9.21
C ALA A 575 -5.66 20.99 10.10
N GLY A 576 -5.87 20.91 11.41
CA GLY A 576 -4.81 20.64 12.40
C GLY A 576 -5.05 19.38 13.21
N ALA A 577 -6.04 18.58 12.86
CA ALA A 577 -6.39 17.33 13.52
C ALA A 577 -7.14 16.39 12.56
N ASP A 578 -7.06 15.11 12.83
CA ASP A 578 -8.01 14.08 12.42
C ASP A 578 -8.20 13.14 13.61
N SER A 579 -9.25 13.44 14.40
CA SER A 579 -9.50 12.76 15.69
C SER A 579 -9.89 11.30 15.51
N ASP A 580 -10.38 10.90 14.34
CA ASP A 580 -10.83 9.54 14.08
C ASP A 580 -9.64 8.62 13.81
N HIS A 581 -8.62 9.11 13.09
CA HIS A 581 -7.53 8.27 12.60
C HIS A 581 -6.17 8.57 13.19
N CYS A 582 -5.87 9.83 13.51
CA CYS A 582 -4.51 10.28 13.80
C CYS A 582 -4.26 10.57 15.29
N GLY A 583 -2.99 10.49 15.68
CA GLY A 583 -2.53 10.98 16.97
C GLY A 583 -2.65 12.51 17.07
N GLN A 584 -3.15 13.02 18.20
CA GLN A 584 -3.26 14.45 18.45
C GLN A 584 -1.88 15.09 18.64
N ILE A 585 -1.61 16.20 17.96
CA ILE A 585 -0.37 16.98 18.09
C ILE A 585 -0.71 18.48 18.12
N PRO A 586 -0.26 19.22 19.16
CA PRO A 586 0.31 18.72 20.42
C PRO A 586 -0.75 18.10 21.32
N HIS A 587 -0.36 17.44 22.39
CA HIS A 587 -1.29 16.90 23.39
C HIS A 587 -1.94 17.99 24.27
N GLY A 588 -1.39 19.20 24.26
CA GLY A 588 -1.85 20.31 25.08
C GLY A 588 -2.91 21.18 24.40
N LYS A 589 -2.63 22.46 24.34
CA LYS A 589 -3.54 23.47 23.76
C LYS A 589 -3.62 23.35 22.24
N PRO A 590 -4.83 23.42 21.64
CA PRO A 590 -4.97 23.50 20.18
C PRO A 590 -4.16 24.66 19.61
N PRO A 591 -3.37 24.45 18.54
CA PRO A 591 -2.63 25.53 17.89
C PRO A 591 -3.55 26.50 17.15
N THR A 592 -3.03 27.71 16.95
CA THR A 592 -3.57 28.69 16.01
C THR A 592 -2.60 28.80 14.85
N PHE A 593 -3.09 28.61 13.64
CA PHE A 593 -2.37 28.82 12.39
C PHE A 593 -2.66 30.20 11.83
N ASN A 594 -1.63 30.92 11.38
CA ASN A 594 -1.76 32.05 10.49
C ASN A 594 -1.10 31.67 9.16
N ILE A 595 -1.89 31.53 8.11
CA ILE A 595 -1.39 31.27 6.75
C ILE A 595 -1.20 32.62 6.07
N LEU A 596 0.05 32.91 5.69
CA LEU A 596 0.43 34.18 5.09
C LEU A 596 0.35 34.07 3.57
N SER A 597 -0.08 35.17 2.92
CA SER A 597 -0.09 35.33 1.47
C SER A 597 0.40 36.73 1.09
N GLY A 598 0.68 36.94 -0.18
CA GLY A 598 1.19 38.17 -0.73
C GLY A 598 2.55 38.03 -1.42
N ALA A 599 3.05 39.08 -2.03
CA ALA A 599 4.25 39.05 -2.87
C ALA A 599 5.51 38.55 -2.15
N SER A 600 5.65 38.86 -0.85
CA SER A 600 6.79 38.43 -0.02
C SER A 600 6.65 37.03 0.59
N THR A 601 5.44 36.53 0.70
CA THR A 601 5.07 35.23 1.31
C THR A 601 4.05 34.52 0.42
N PRO A 602 4.39 34.19 -0.83
CA PRO A 602 3.42 33.63 -1.79
C PRO A 602 3.09 32.18 -1.44
N SER A 603 2.01 31.98 -0.68
CA SER A 603 1.44 30.67 -0.45
C SER A 603 0.68 30.20 -1.68
N ARG A 604 0.89 28.93 -2.10
CA ARG A 604 0.39 28.43 -3.38
C ARG A 604 0.21 26.92 -3.37
N VAL A 605 -0.50 26.45 -4.37
CA VAL A 605 -0.63 25.03 -4.70
C VAL A 605 -0.05 24.78 -6.08
N VAL A 606 0.86 23.82 -6.20
CA VAL A 606 1.51 23.41 -7.44
C VAL A 606 0.89 22.09 -7.88
N LEU A 607 0.24 22.11 -9.03
CA LEU A 607 -0.55 21.02 -9.59
C LEU A 607 0.23 20.38 -10.76
N PRO A 608 0.53 19.06 -10.75
CA PRO A 608 1.20 18.38 -11.86
C PRO A 608 0.24 18.21 -13.04
N ALA A 609 0.19 19.20 -13.93
CA ALA A 609 -0.79 19.30 -15.01
C ALA A 609 -0.35 18.52 -16.27
N LEU A 610 -1.27 17.73 -16.83
CA LEU A 610 -1.15 17.16 -18.18
C LEU A 610 -1.71 18.21 -19.17
N LEU A 611 -0.84 18.82 -19.97
CA LEU A 611 -1.18 19.80 -20.99
C LEU A 611 -1.48 19.14 -22.33
#